data_80cf4466d2759f770f19fc2d5bcf6257
#
_entry.id   80cf4466d2759f770f19fc2d5bcf6257
#
_cell.length_a   1.000
_cell.length_b   1.000
_cell.length_c   1.000
_cell.angle_alpha   90.00
_cell.angle_beta   90.00
_cell.angle_gamma   90.00
#
_symmetry.space_group_name_H-M   'P 1'
#
loop_
_entity.id
_entity.type
_entity.pdbx_description
1 polymer ?
#
loop_
_entity_poly.entity_id
_entity_poly.type
_entity_poly.pdbx_seq_one_letter_code
_entity_poly.pdbx_strand_id
1 'polypeptide(L)'
;MTTTTLEPPVTVTRDVEDVLREGGLSRFHRKAIVVTGAAWTFVAMEILLVGFVAPIFAGLWNLDGRMQGLVNSAALAGSLCGSLLLGRTADRIGRRAIFQYSILWYAAFTALTAFAWGPWSVMTFRFLAGLGLGGMLVVDPSMLAEYLPPQRRGRLLVFLDLWWPVGLLAATGLSYIFLGPTFDRFGDWSWRYLFLAAAFPAFLAFVVRRSLPESPYFLARQGRSKEAAEVLTEITGRPVEPTDFEAPEEPRSSMRELFAERLRGRAVPTALIWMALNVSYYGLFLWLPFVLQAEKSFHVDVYLLLTLSALSQFPGYAAAIWLVERIGRKRTLAAFLVLGGVSAYAFAAADTESVYITALFFVGFFNLGAWGAVYPYTAELFPTRLRSSAFGLMEGVGKAAAIAGPYIFGNLKDATGSTTWSLTFIAIVMAAGGVVAALFGRETRGEALT
;
A
#
# COMPACT_ATOMS: atom_id res chain seq x y z
N MET A 1 -10.88 69.95 -0.57
CA MET A 1 -11.69 68.72 -0.51
C MET A 1 -10.85 67.64 -1.15
N THR A 2 -10.12 66.86 -0.36
CA THR A 2 -9.30 65.72 -0.83
C THR A 2 -10.18 64.47 -0.76
N THR A 3 -10.59 64.02 -1.92
CA THR A 3 -11.29 62.72 -2.07
C THR A 3 -10.29 61.59 -1.80
N THR A 4 -10.34 60.99 -0.60
CA THR A 4 -9.68 59.74 -0.30
C THR A 4 -10.39 58.61 -1.07
N THR A 5 -9.83 58.14 -2.16
CA THR A 5 -10.23 56.92 -2.81
C THR A 5 -9.89 55.76 -1.88
N LEU A 6 -10.90 55.19 -1.25
CA LEU A 6 -10.77 53.91 -0.56
C LEU A 6 -10.42 52.84 -1.61
N GLU A 7 -9.18 52.31 -1.56
CA GLU A 7 -8.85 51.09 -2.29
C GLU A 7 -9.84 50.02 -1.87
N PRO A 8 -10.40 49.25 -2.85
CA PRO A 8 -11.27 48.12 -2.51
C PRO A 8 -10.51 47.16 -1.61
N PRO A 9 -11.17 46.52 -0.63
CA PRO A 9 -10.52 45.56 0.25
C PRO A 9 -9.89 44.47 -0.62
N VAL A 10 -8.60 44.22 -0.43
CA VAL A 10 -7.89 43.09 -1.02
C VAL A 10 -8.65 41.85 -0.56
N THR A 11 -9.48 41.32 -1.43
CA THR A 11 -10.11 40.00 -1.24
C THR A 11 -8.97 39.00 -1.26
N VAL A 12 -8.54 38.55 -0.09
CA VAL A 12 -7.62 37.42 0.03
C VAL A 12 -8.37 36.22 -0.54
N THR A 13 -8.06 35.86 -1.77
CA THR A 13 -8.61 34.70 -2.43
C THR A 13 -8.14 33.47 -1.66
N ARG A 14 -9.06 32.78 -1.02
CA ARG A 14 -8.80 31.52 -0.30
C ARG A 14 -8.82 30.37 -1.30
N ASP A 15 -8.00 29.37 -1.08
CA ASP A 15 -8.09 28.12 -1.82
C ASP A 15 -8.89 27.07 -1.02
N VAL A 16 -9.20 25.92 -1.66
CA VAL A 16 -9.85 24.77 -1.00
C VAL A 16 -9.07 24.30 0.22
N GLU A 17 -7.74 24.44 0.20
CA GLU A 17 -6.86 24.01 1.28
C GLU A 17 -7.02 24.89 2.53
N ASP A 18 -7.21 26.20 2.36
CA ASP A 18 -7.43 27.15 3.46
C ASP A 18 -8.76 26.86 4.16
N VAL A 19 -9.81 26.57 3.40
CA VAL A 19 -11.12 26.19 3.96
C VAL A 19 -11.00 24.92 4.81
N LEU A 20 -10.29 23.90 4.31
CA LEU A 20 -10.06 22.65 5.07
C LEU A 20 -9.19 22.88 6.30
N ARG A 21 -8.21 23.80 6.22
CA ARG A 21 -7.32 24.18 7.34
C ARG A 21 -8.11 24.74 8.51
N GLU A 22 -9.06 25.61 8.24
CA GLU A 22 -9.91 26.27 9.25
C GLU A 22 -10.97 25.32 9.85
N GLY A 23 -11.42 24.32 9.07
CA GLY A 23 -12.50 23.40 9.45
C GLY A 23 -12.10 22.39 10.52
N GLY A 24 -10.82 22.04 10.62
CA GLY A 24 -10.33 21.03 11.56
C GLY A 24 -10.88 19.60 11.27
N LEU A 25 -10.86 18.71 12.28
CA LEU A 25 -11.41 17.36 12.16
C LEU A 25 -12.86 17.28 12.61
N SER A 26 -13.73 16.74 11.76
CA SER A 26 -15.17 16.57 11.96
C SER A 26 -15.55 15.08 12.06
N ARG A 27 -16.85 14.80 12.24
CA ARG A 27 -17.41 13.43 12.17
C ARG A 27 -17.24 12.80 10.79
N PHE A 28 -17.25 13.63 9.74
CA PHE A 28 -17.00 13.20 8.37
C PHE A 28 -15.62 12.50 8.23
N HIS A 29 -14.58 13.09 8.78
CA HIS A 29 -13.21 12.54 8.68
C HIS A 29 -13.10 11.15 9.33
N ARG A 30 -13.75 10.91 10.46
CA ARG A 30 -13.79 9.56 11.07
C ARG A 30 -14.45 8.55 10.15
N LYS A 31 -15.58 8.90 9.55
CA LYS A 31 -16.30 8.07 8.58
C LYS A 31 -15.42 7.81 7.34
N ALA A 32 -14.77 8.84 6.79
CA ALA A 32 -13.90 8.73 5.65
C ALA A 32 -12.72 7.77 5.92
N ILE A 33 -12.02 7.94 7.06
CA ILE A 33 -10.90 7.08 7.47
C ILE A 33 -11.33 5.61 7.64
N VAL A 34 -12.51 5.35 8.19
CA VAL A 34 -12.99 3.96 8.33
C VAL A 34 -13.34 3.34 6.98
N VAL A 35 -13.98 4.10 6.07
CA VAL A 35 -14.36 3.58 4.75
C VAL A 35 -13.11 3.34 3.88
N THR A 36 -12.18 4.28 3.85
CA THR A 36 -10.91 4.15 3.11
C THR A 36 -10.03 3.07 3.75
N GLY A 37 -9.96 3.01 5.08
CA GLY A 37 -9.24 1.95 5.80
C GLY A 37 -9.80 0.55 5.51
N ALA A 38 -11.13 0.39 5.50
CA ALA A 38 -11.74 -0.87 5.10
C ALA A 38 -11.38 -1.25 3.65
N ALA A 39 -11.36 -0.27 2.73
CA ALA A 39 -10.93 -0.48 1.35
C ALA A 39 -9.46 -0.92 1.28
N TRP A 40 -8.58 -0.27 2.04
CA TRP A 40 -7.16 -0.62 2.16
C TRP A 40 -6.95 -2.03 2.71
N THR A 41 -7.74 -2.43 3.72
CA THR A 41 -7.79 -3.81 4.25
C THR A 41 -8.10 -4.82 3.15
N PHE A 42 -9.13 -4.57 2.34
CA PHE A 42 -9.51 -5.49 1.29
C PHE A 42 -8.50 -5.56 0.15
N VAL A 43 -7.82 -4.46 -0.17
CA VAL A 43 -6.71 -4.46 -1.13
C VAL A 43 -5.55 -5.33 -0.63
N ALA A 44 -5.16 -5.16 0.63
CA ALA A 44 -4.10 -5.98 1.24
C ALA A 44 -4.49 -7.47 1.30
N MET A 45 -5.71 -7.76 1.76
CA MET A 45 -6.26 -9.11 1.77
C MET A 45 -6.17 -9.75 0.38
N GLU A 46 -6.65 -9.06 -0.63
CA GLU A 46 -6.77 -9.56 -1.99
C GLU A 46 -5.40 -9.84 -2.64
N ILE A 47 -4.42 -8.95 -2.44
CA ILE A 47 -3.06 -9.16 -2.93
C ILE A 47 -2.41 -10.37 -2.27
N LEU A 48 -2.56 -10.50 -0.96
CA LEU A 48 -1.90 -11.56 -0.18
C LEU A 48 -2.58 -12.92 -0.30
N LEU A 49 -3.89 -12.94 -0.62
CA LEU A 49 -4.70 -14.16 -0.66
C LEU A 49 -4.14 -15.23 -1.61
N VAL A 50 -3.57 -14.83 -2.75
CA VAL A 50 -3.00 -15.76 -3.73
C VAL A 50 -1.87 -16.60 -3.13
N GLY A 51 -1.09 -16.06 -2.19
CA GLY A 51 -0.03 -16.77 -1.49
C GLY A 51 -0.54 -17.97 -0.69
N PHE A 52 -1.75 -17.92 -0.14
CA PHE A 52 -2.38 -19.03 0.58
C PHE A 52 -2.84 -20.14 -0.34
N VAL A 53 -3.21 -19.82 -1.57
CA VAL A 53 -3.71 -20.79 -2.55
C VAL A 53 -2.60 -21.31 -3.45
N ALA A 54 -1.49 -20.62 -3.57
CA ALA A 54 -0.36 -21.01 -4.41
C ALA A 54 0.17 -22.44 -4.14
N PRO A 55 0.26 -22.94 -2.89
CA PRO A 55 0.62 -24.33 -2.61
C PRO A 55 -0.39 -25.33 -3.19
N ILE A 56 -1.69 -25.01 -3.16
CA ILE A 56 -2.75 -25.85 -3.73
C ILE A 56 -2.63 -25.89 -5.25
N PHE A 57 -2.40 -24.77 -5.90
CA PHE A 57 -2.17 -24.69 -7.34
C PHE A 57 -0.92 -25.48 -7.77
N ALA A 58 0.14 -25.44 -6.95
CA ALA A 58 1.33 -26.23 -7.18
C ALA A 58 1.03 -27.73 -7.21
N GLY A 59 0.23 -28.23 -6.28
CA GLY A 59 -0.18 -29.63 -6.25
C GLY A 59 -1.13 -29.99 -7.40
N LEU A 60 -2.15 -29.16 -7.69
CA LEU A 60 -3.16 -29.44 -8.72
C LEU A 60 -2.60 -29.44 -10.14
N TRP A 61 -1.64 -28.56 -10.42
CA TRP A 61 -1.12 -28.34 -11.78
C TRP A 61 0.37 -28.63 -11.92
N ASN A 62 1.00 -29.27 -10.93
CA ASN A 62 2.44 -29.58 -10.88
C ASN A 62 3.32 -28.36 -11.22
N LEU A 63 3.03 -27.22 -10.57
CA LEU A 63 3.77 -25.99 -10.82
C LEU A 63 5.14 -26.04 -10.15
N ASP A 64 6.18 -25.72 -10.90
CA ASP A 64 7.47 -25.40 -10.35
C ASP A 64 7.46 -24.05 -9.61
N GLY A 65 8.52 -23.74 -8.88
CA GLY A 65 8.60 -22.50 -8.12
C GLY A 65 8.59 -21.26 -9.01
N ARG A 66 9.14 -21.36 -10.22
CA ARG A 66 9.09 -20.29 -11.21
C ARG A 66 7.65 -19.95 -11.59
N MET A 67 6.84 -20.94 -11.92
CA MET A 67 5.45 -20.74 -12.30
C MET A 67 4.62 -20.26 -11.12
N GLN A 68 4.85 -20.77 -9.90
CA GLN A 68 4.25 -20.24 -8.67
C GLN A 68 4.59 -18.76 -8.45
N GLY A 69 5.86 -18.38 -8.65
CA GLY A 69 6.31 -17.00 -8.57
C GLY A 69 5.59 -16.09 -9.58
N LEU A 70 5.35 -16.55 -10.81
CA LEU A 70 4.58 -15.82 -11.82
C LEU A 70 3.10 -15.67 -11.40
N VAL A 71 2.48 -16.71 -10.87
CA VAL A 71 1.10 -16.66 -10.34
C VAL A 71 0.99 -15.62 -9.21
N ASN A 72 1.94 -15.63 -8.27
CA ASN A 72 2.00 -14.66 -7.18
C ASN A 72 2.24 -13.23 -7.66
N SER A 73 3.00 -13.05 -8.74
CA SER A 73 3.33 -11.74 -9.31
C SER A 73 2.23 -11.17 -10.22
N ALA A 74 1.29 -11.98 -10.69
CA ALA A 74 0.32 -11.57 -11.72
C ALA A 74 -0.54 -10.39 -11.29
N ALA A 75 -1.08 -10.40 -10.05
CA ALA A 75 -1.86 -9.29 -9.52
C ALA A 75 -1.02 -8.01 -9.32
N LEU A 76 0.25 -8.16 -8.94
CA LEU A 76 1.18 -7.02 -8.79
C LEU A 76 1.47 -6.38 -10.15
N ALA A 77 1.67 -7.19 -11.20
CA ALA A 77 1.83 -6.68 -12.56
C ALA A 77 0.59 -5.92 -13.05
N GLY A 78 -0.60 -6.48 -12.79
CA GLY A 78 -1.86 -5.79 -13.06
C GLY A 78 -1.97 -4.49 -12.28
N SER A 79 -1.56 -4.47 -11.00
CA SER A 79 -1.66 -3.27 -10.15
C SER A 79 -0.73 -2.14 -10.61
N LEU A 80 0.44 -2.47 -11.12
CA LEU A 80 1.33 -1.46 -11.74
C LEU A 80 0.65 -0.81 -12.96
N CYS A 81 0.11 -1.62 -13.86
CA CYS A 81 -0.62 -1.10 -15.04
C CYS A 81 -1.86 -0.30 -14.61
N GLY A 82 -2.63 -0.83 -13.66
CA GLY A 82 -3.85 -0.20 -13.14
C GLY A 82 -3.58 1.14 -12.48
N SER A 83 -2.51 1.26 -11.68
CA SER A 83 -2.15 2.52 -11.02
C SER A 83 -1.80 3.62 -12.04
N LEU A 84 -1.14 3.28 -13.13
CA LEU A 84 -0.79 4.23 -14.19
C LEU A 84 -2.00 4.66 -15.04
N LEU A 85 -2.89 3.71 -15.35
CA LEU A 85 -4.07 3.95 -16.19
C LEU A 85 -5.19 4.63 -15.40
N LEU A 86 -5.56 4.05 -14.27
CA LEU A 86 -6.72 4.51 -13.49
C LEU A 86 -6.40 5.76 -12.67
N GLY A 87 -5.14 5.96 -12.27
CA GLY A 87 -4.71 7.21 -11.65
C GLY A 87 -4.96 8.42 -12.56
N ARG A 88 -4.48 8.34 -13.82
CA ARG A 88 -4.75 9.40 -14.83
C ARG A 88 -6.22 9.55 -15.16
N THR A 89 -6.96 8.46 -15.16
CA THR A 89 -8.40 8.47 -15.44
C THR A 89 -9.17 9.13 -14.30
N ALA A 90 -8.74 8.94 -13.05
CA ALA A 90 -9.34 9.59 -11.89
C ALA A 90 -9.23 11.11 -11.91
N ASP A 91 -8.15 11.65 -12.48
CA ASP A 91 -8.00 13.11 -12.68
C ASP A 91 -8.99 13.70 -13.70
N ARG A 92 -9.54 12.87 -14.60
CA ARG A 92 -10.50 13.29 -15.65
C ARG A 92 -11.96 13.02 -15.29
N ILE A 93 -12.25 11.86 -14.71
CA ILE A 93 -13.62 11.37 -14.47
C ILE A 93 -14.07 11.63 -13.02
N GLY A 94 -13.13 11.80 -12.12
CA GLY A 94 -13.36 11.97 -10.68
C GLY A 94 -12.83 10.79 -9.86
N ARG A 95 -12.43 11.10 -8.64
CA ARG A 95 -11.78 10.11 -7.76
C ARG A 95 -12.78 9.10 -7.22
N ARG A 96 -13.97 9.58 -6.82
CA ARG A 96 -15.04 8.72 -6.30
C ARG A 96 -15.52 7.68 -7.31
N ALA A 97 -15.68 8.08 -8.58
CA ALA A 97 -16.12 7.18 -9.64
C ALA A 97 -15.10 6.08 -9.88
N ILE A 98 -13.82 6.44 -10.03
CA ILE A 98 -12.73 5.46 -10.25
C ILE A 98 -12.55 4.56 -9.02
N PHE A 99 -12.68 5.09 -7.81
CA PHE A 99 -12.66 4.30 -6.58
C PHE A 99 -13.70 3.17 -6.61
N GLN A 100 -14.95 3.50 -6.94
CA GLN A 100 -16.04 2.53 -7.04
C GLN A 100 -15.82 1.51 -8.16
N TYR A 101 -15.47 1.96 -9.36
CA TYR A 101 -15.22 1.07 -10.50
C TYR A 101 -14.05 0.13 -10.23
N SER A 102 -12.99 0.61 -9.58
CA SER A 102 -11.85 -0.20 -9.17
C SER A 102 -12.25 -1.33 -8.23
N ILE A 103 -13.08 -1.04 -7.22
CA ILE A 103 -13.60 -2.06 -6.29
C ILE A 103 -14.43 -3.11 -7.03
N LEU A 104 -15.38 -2.68 -7.84
CA LEU A 104 -16.25 -3.60 -8.59
C LEU A 104 -15.44 -4.43 -9.58
N TRP A 105 -14.46 -3.82 -10.24
CA TRP A 105 -13.59 -4.48 -11.20
C TRP A 105 -12.75 -5.57 -10.54
N TYR A 106 -11.99 -5.25 -9.48
CA TYR A 106 -11.16 -6.27 -8.85
C TYR A 106 -12.01 -7.38 -8.23
N ALA A 107 -13.14 -7.04 -7.60
CA ALA A 107 -14.02 -8.04 -7.01
C ALA A 107 -14.62 -9.00 -8.08
N ALA A 108 -15.00 -8.49 -9.25
CA ALA A 108 -15.49 -9.31 -10.34
C ALA A 108 -14.43 -10.30 -10.83
N PHE A 109 -13.20 -9.84 -11.06
CA PHE A 109 -12.11 -10.71 -11.51
C PHE A 109 -11.59 -11.66 -10.42
N THR A 110 -11.71 -11.26 -9.15
CA THR A 110 -11.51 -12.18 -8.02
C THR A 110 -12.53 -13.30 -8.01
N ALA A 111 -13.81 -12.99 -8.17
CA ALA A 111 -14.84 -14.00 -8.32
C ALA A 111 -14.60 -14.90 -9.53
N LEU A 112 -14.19 -14.34 -10.68
CA LEU A 112 -13.86 -15.09 -11.89
C LEU A 112 -12.65 -16.01 -11.67
N THR A 113 -11.71 -15.67 -10.79
CA THR A 113 -10.59 -16.57 -10.45
C THR A 113 -11.09 -17.91 -9.90
N ALA A 114 -12.23 -17.93 -9.22
CA ALA A 114 -12.84 -19.19 -8.74
C ALA A 114 -13.20 -20.18 -9.87
N PHE A 115 -13.35 -19.71 -11.09
CA PHE A 115 -13.67 -20.51 -12.27
C PHE A 115 -12.45 -20.83 -13.14
N ALA A 116 -11.25 -20.54 -12.66
CA ALA A 116 -10.02 -20.84 -13.39
C ALA A 116 -9.83 -22.35 -13.58
N TRP A 117 -9.29 -22.72 -14.74
CA TRP A 117 -9.07 -24.11 -15.17
C TRP A 117 -7.59 -24.50 -15.33
N GLY A 118 -6.68 -23.59 -15.02
CA GLY A 118 -5.25 -23.81 -15.09
C GLY A 118 -4.45 -22.54 -14.71
N PRO A 119 -3.13 -22.63 -14.63
CA PRO A 119 -2.28 -21.54 -14.14
C PRO A 119 -2.40 -20.27 -14.99
N TRP A 120 -2.50 -20.41 -16.31
CA TRP A 120 -2.64 -19.26 -17.22
C TRP A 120 -3.96 -18.51 -17.00
N SER A 121 -5.06 -19.22 -16.77
CA SER A 121 -6.36 -18.57 -16.48
C SER A 121 -6.34 -17.87 -15.13
N VAL A 122 -5.71 -18.47 -14.10
CA VAL A 122 -5.48 -17.79 -12.81
C VAL A 122 -4.66 -16.53 -13.02
N MET A 123 -3.51 -16.61 -13.69
CA MET A 123 -2.66 -15.43 -13.93
C MET A 123 -3.40 -14.32 -14.68
N THR A 124 -4.20 -14.69 -15.68
CA THR A 124 -5.02 -13.71 -16.43
C THR A 124 -6.04 -13.03 -15.53
N PHE A 125 -6.82 -13.80 -14.77
CA PHE A 125 -7.82 -13.19 -13.88
C PHE A 125 -7.18 -12.41 -12.73
N ARG A 126 -6.06 -12.88 -12.17
CA ARG A 126 -5.29 -12.15 -11.15
C ARG A 126 -4.68 -10.85 -11.69
N PHE A 127 -4.16 -10.86 -12.92
CA PHE A 127 -3.68 -9.65 -13.58
C PHE A 127 -4.82 -8.64 -13.79
N LEU A 128 -5.98 -9.11 -14.27
CA LEU A 128 -7.14 -8.25 -14.46
C LEU A 128 -7.72 -7.72 -13.14
N ALA A 129 -7.77 -8.56 -12.08
CA ALA A 129 -8.08 -8.09 -10.73
C ALA A 129 -7.07 -7.03 -10.27
N GLY A 130 -5.80 -7.27 -10.55
CA GLY A 130 -4.70 -6.34 -10.27
C GLY A 130 -4.91 -4.95 -10.88
N LEU A 131 -5.47 -4.83 -12.09
CA LEU A 131 -5.78 -3.51 -12.67
C LEU A 131 -6.68 -2.69 -11.74
N GLY A 132 -7.74 -3.29 -11.21
CA GLY A 132 -8.61 -2.63 -10.23
C GLY A 132 -7.89 -2.29 -8.92
N LEU A 133 -7.10 -3.24 -8.39
CA LEU A 133 -6.31 -3.02 -7.17
C LEU A 133 -5.32 -1.85 -7.34
N GLY A 134 -4.69 -1.73 -8.52
CA GLY A 134 -3.81 -0.61 -8.84
C GLY A 134 -4.51 0.74 -8.82
N GLY A 135 -5.74 0.80 -9.34
CA GLY A 135 -6.58 1.99 -9.24
C GLY A 135 -6.88 2.36 -7.79
N MET A 136 -7.22 1.37 -6.96
CA MET A 136 -7.45 1.56 -5.53
C MET A 136 -6.23 2.10 -4.80
N LEU A 137 -5.06 1.51 -5.02
CA LEU A 137 -3.81 1.91 -4.37
C LEU A 137 -3.41 3.37 -4.61
N VAL A 138 -3.87 3.97 -5.71
CA VAL A 138 -3.61 5.39 -6.03
C VAL A 138 -4.77 6.28 -5.58
N VAL A 139 -6.00 5.87 -5.85
CA VAL A 139 -7.17 6.74 -5.67
C VAL A 139 -7.59 6.85 -4.21
N ASP A 140 -7.48 5.76 -3.44
CA ASP A 140 -7.89 5.74 -2.03
C ASP A 140 -7.10 6.75 -1.17
N PRO A 141 -5.75 6.68 -1.10
CA PRO A 141 -4.99 7.64 -0.30
C PRO A 141 -5.08 9.06 -0.86
N SER A 142 -5.19 9.24 -2.19
CA SER A 142 -5.33 10.58 -2.77
C SER A 142 -6.67 11.22 -2.43
N MET A 143 -7.76 10.46 -2.49
CA MET A 143 -9.09 10.92 -2.13
C MET A 143 -9.18 11.26 -0.64
N LEU A 144 -8.63 10.39 0.22
CA LEU A 144 -8.56 10.69 1.66
C LEU A 144 -7.74 11.97 1.92
N ALA A 145 -6.59 12.14 1.26
CA ALA A 145 -5.74 13.33 1.40
C ALA A 145 -6.47 14.63 1.05
N GLU A 146 -7.37 14.59 0.06
CA GLU A 146 -8.15 15.74 -0.38
C GLU A 146 -9.32 16.12 0.54
N TYR A 147 -9.68 15.25 1.47
CA TYR A 147 -10.63 15.58 2.53
C TYR A 147 -9.95 16.10 3.81
N LEU A 148 -8.65 15.77 4.01
CA LEU A 148 -7.98 16.02 5.28
C LEU A 148 -7.40 17.43 5.40
N PRO A 149 -7.50 18.06 6.59
CA PRO A 149 -6.78 19.28 6.88
C PRO A 149 -5.27 19.12 6.70
N PRO A 150 -4.59 20.08 6.05
CA PRO A 150 -3.16 19.97 5.71
C PRO A 150 -2.26 19.63 6.90
N GLN A 151 -2.57 20.20 8.10
CA GLN A 151 -1.77 20.04 9.31
C GLN A 151 -1.75 18.59 9.84
N ARG A 152 -2.77 17.79 9.52
CA ARG A 152 -2.94 16.41 10.02
C ARG A 152 -2.91 15.36 8.92
N ARG A 153 -2.87 15.80 7.65
CA ARG A 153 -2.91 14.94 6.44
C ARG A 153 -1.85 13.84 6.50
N GLY A 154 -0.60 14.19 6.75
CA GLY A 154 0.49 13.22 6.81
C GLY A 154 0.29 12.12 7.86
N ARG A 155 -0.09 12.48 9.09
CA ARG A 155 -0.33 11.50 10.16
C ARG A 155 -1.48 10.57 9.86
N LEU A 156 -2.55 11.07 9.26
CA LEU A 156 -3.76 10.30 8.98
C LEU A 156 -3.58 9.38 7.76
N LEU A 157 -2.78 9.79 6.78
CA LEU A 157 -2.38 8.91 5.68
C LEU A 157 -1.46 7.78 6.14
N VAL A 158 -0.52 8.07 7.05
CA VAL A 158 0.29 7.04 7.70
C VAL A 158 -0.60 6.07 8.50
N PHE A 159 -1.64 6.58 9.19
CA PHE A 159 -2.61 5.75 9.89
C PHE A 159 -3.42 4.84 8.95
N LEU A 160 -3.62 5.23 7.69
CA LEU A 160 -4.26 4.38 6.68
C LEU A 160 -3.48 3.08 6.46
N ASP A 161 -2.15 3.12 6.51
CA ASP A 161 -1.31 1.93 6.33
C ASP A 161 -1.45 0.90 7.46
N LEU A 162 -1.89 1.30 8.65
CA LEU A 162 -2.20 0.35 9.74
C LEU A 162 -3.37 -0.61 9.42
N TRP A 163 -4.14 -0.33 8.38
CA TRP A 163 -5.17 -1.22 7.89
C TRP A 163 -4.61 -2.38 7.05
N TRP A 164 -3.36 -2.27 6.60
CA TRP A 164 -2.69 -3.32 5.83
C TRP A 164 -2.52 -4.64 6.61
N PRO A 165 -1.98 -4.66 7.85
CA PRO A 165 -1.96 -5.87 8.68
C PRO A 165 -3.36 -6.45 8.97
N VAL A 166 -4.39 -5.60 9.07
CA VAL A 166 -5.78 -6.07 9.17
C VAL A 166 -6.16 -6.88 7.94
N GLY A 167 -5.69 -6.46 6.75
CA GLY A 167 -5.87 -7.21 5.50
C GLY A 167 -5.18 -8.57 5.51
N LEU A 168 -3.96 -8.66 6.05
CA LEU A 168 -3.27 -9.94 6.22
C LEU A 168 -4.02 -10.86 7.21
N LEU A 169 -4.52 -10.31 8.32
CA LEU A 169 -5.37 -11.04 9.27
C LEU A 169 -6.66 -11.54 8.60
N ALA A 170 -7.30 -10.69 7.79
CA ALA A 170 -8.51 -11.07 7.04
C ALA A 170 -8.21 -12.19 6.02
N ALA A 171 -7.09 -12.11 5.28
CA ALA A 171 -6.65 -13.16 4.37
C ALA A 171 -6.37 -14.48 5.12
N THR A 172 -5.69 -14.40 6.27
CA THR A 172 -5.40 -15.57 7.13
C THR A 172 -6.69 -16.19 7.65
N GLY A 173 -7.60 -15.40 8.21
CA GLY A 173 -8.89 -15.88 8.73
C GLY A 173 -9.78 -16.49 7.65
N LEU A 174 -9.88 -15.84 6.49
CA LEU A 174 -10.64 -16.36 5.36
C LEU A 174 -10.04 -17.68 4.84
N SER A 175 -8.70 -17.73 4.75
CA SER A 175 -7.99 -18.95 4.36
C SER A 175 -8.17 -20.07 5.38
N TYR A 176 -8.14 -19.78 6.69
CA TYR A 176 -8.42 -20.74 7.73
C TYR A 176 -9.83 -21.34 7.59
N ILE A 177 -10.83 -20.50 7.31
CA ILE A 177 -12.21 -20.95 7.13
C ILE A 177 -12.34 -21.88 5.91
N PHE A 178 -11.78 -21.51 4.76
CA PHE A 178 -12.02 -22.21 3.50
C PHE A 178 -10.96 -23.28 3.16
N LEU A 179 -9.71 -23.11 3.62
CA LEU A 179 -8.61 -24.04 3.32
C LEU A 179 -8.18 -24.86 4.55
N GLY A 180 -8.68 -24.52 5.75
CA GLY A 180 -8.42 -25.25 6.98
C GLY A 180 -9.26 -26.53 7.12
N PRO A 181 -9.05 -27.29 8.21
CA PRO A 181 -9.65 -28.60 8.42
C PRO A 181 -11.18 -28.64 8.32
N THR A 182 -11.84 -27.53 8.61
CA THR A 182 -13.32 -27.42 8.57
C THR A 182 -13.89 -27.61 7.17
N PHE A 183 -13.16 -27.20 6.12
CA PHE A 183 -13.58 -27.26 4.72
C PHE A 183 -12.89 -28.36 3.90
N ASP A 184 -12.08 -29.20 4.52
CA ASP A 184 -11.35 -30.31 3.86
C ASP A 184 -12.27 -31.23 3.08
N ARG A 185 -13.53 -31.40 3.52
CA ARG A 185 -14.59 -32.16 2.83
C ARG A 185 -14.95 -31.65 1.42
N PHE A 186 -14.59 -30.41 1.05
CA PHE A 186 -14.88 -29.83 -0.25
C PHE A 186 -13.73 -30.03 -1.25
N GLY A 187 -12.58 -30.59 -0.80
CA GLY A 187 -11.45 -30.93 -1.66
C GLY A 187 -11.04 -29.75 -2.56
N ASP A 188 -10.89 -30.01 -3.85
CA ASP A 188 -10.44 -29.02 -4.84
C ASP A 188 -11.37 -27.81 -5.01
N TRP A 189 -12.59 -27.82 -4.45
CA TRP A 189 -13.50 -26.68 -4.49
C TRP A 189 -13.23 -25.64 -3.40
N SER A 190 -12.49 -25.99 -2.36
CA SER A 190 -12.22 -25.10 -1.22
C SER A 190 -11.60 -23.76 -1.64
N TRP A 191 -10.60 -23.76 -2.49
CA TRP A 191 -9.98 -22.52 -2.98
C TRP A 191 -10.91 -21.69 -3.88
N ARG A 192 -11.86 -22.32 -4.57
CA ARG A 192 -12.87 -21.64 -5.38
C ARG A 192 -13.84 -20.86 -4.50
N TYR A 193 -14.32 -21.48 -3.42
CA TYR A 193 -15.16 -20.80 -2.43
C TYR A 193 -14.41 -19.67 -1.73
N LEU A 194 -13.12 -19.81 -1.49
CA LEU A 194 -12.28 -18.75 -0.95
C LEU A 194 -12.29 -17.51 -1.85
N PHE A 195 -12.08 -17.67 -3.15
CA PHE A 195 -12.11 -16.53 -4.08
C PHE A 195 -13.51 -15.95 -4.25
N LEU A 196 -14.55 -16.73 -4.22
CA LEU A 196 -15.93 -16.24 -4.23
C LEU A 196 -16.23 -15.41 -2.97
N ALA A 197 -15.81 -15.87 -1.80
CA ALA A 197 -15.94 -15.15 -0.56
C ALA A 197 -15.08 -13.86 -0.54
N ALA A 198 -13.87 -13.93 -1.10
CA ALA A 198 -12.97 -12.78 -1.23
C ALA A 198 -13.51 -11.68 -2.17
N ALA A 199 -14.49 -11.95 -3.00
CA ALA A 199 -15.18 -10.96 -3.82
C ALA A 199 -16.24 -10.12 -3.04
N PHE A 200 -16.51 -10.47 -1.77
CA PHE A 200 -17.43 -9.73 -0.89
C PHE A 200 -17.18 -8.21 -0.85
N PRO A 201 -15.93 -7.68 -0.97
CA PRO A 201 -15.67 -6.25 -1.02
C PRO A 201 -16.42 -5.49 -2.12
N ALA A 202 -17.00 -6.15 -3.12
CA ALA A 202 -17.91 -5.51 -4.07
C ALA A 202 -19.02 -4.69 -3.36
N PHE A 203 -19.49 -5.15 -2.19
CA PHE A 203 -20.44 -4.42 -1.35
C PHE A 203 -19.90 -3.07 -0.87
N LEU A 204 -18.60 -2.96 -0.65
CA LEU A 204 -17.94 -1.71 -0.23
C LEU A 204 -18.10 -0.60 -1.27
N ALA A 205 -18.18 -0.92 -2.57
CA ALA A 205 -18.43 0.08 -3.60
C ALA A 205 -19.76 0.82 -3.37
N PHE A 206 -20.78 0.12 -2.88
CA PHE A 206 -22.05 0.74 -2.51
C PHE A 206 -21.94 1.62 -1.25
N VAL A 207 -21.17 1.16 -0.25
CA VAL A 207 -20.88 1.95 0.96
C VAL A 207 -20.12 3.23 0.60
N VAL A 208 -19.09 3.14 -0.24
CA VAL A 208 -18.35 4.30 -0.76
C VAL A 208 -19.28 5.28 -1.46
N ARG A 209 -20.16 4.77 -2.34
CA ARG A 209 -21.14 5.62 -3.05
C ARG A 209 -22.05 6.42 -2.13
N ARG A 210 -22.46 5.85 -1.00
CA ARG A 210 -23.33 6.52 -0.03
C ARG A 210 -22.60 7.39 1.00
N SER A 211 -21.33 7.11 1.21
CA SER A 211 -20.60 7.62 2.36
C SER A 211 -19.60 8.70 2.03
N LEU A 212 -19.04 8.68 0.82
CA LEU A 212 -18.00 9.60 0.42
C LEU A 212 -18.48 10.44 -0.79
N PRO A 213 -18.44 11.77 -0.70
CA PRO A 213 -18.70 12.67 -1.83
C PRO A 213 -17.54 12.62 -2.83
N GLU A 214 -17.66 13.34 -3.94
CA GLU A 214 -16.52 13.57 -4.84
C GLU A 214 -15.54 14.55 -4.19
N SER A 215 -14.29 14.54 -4.63
CA SER A 215 -13.25 15.46 -4.14
C SER A 215 -13.63 16.93 -4.35
N PRO A 216 -13.54 17.78 -3.30
CA PRO A 216 -13.80 19.21 -3.46
C PRO A 216 -12.77 19.88 -4.38
N TYR A 217 -11.53 19.41 -4.42
CA TYR A 217 -10.49 19.88 -5.35
C TYR A 217 -10.85 19.55 -6.80
N PHE A 218 -11.33 18.33 -7.05
CA PHE A 218 -11.78 17.93 -8.39
C PHE A 218 -12.98 18.77 -8.86
N LEU A 219 -13.99 18.95 -8.01
CA LEU A 219 -15.18 19.72 -8.32
C LEU A 219 -14.85 21.19 -8.60
N ALA A 220 -14.00 21.81 -7.78
CA ALA A 220 -13.55 23.20 -7.99
C ALA A 220 -12.81 23.37 -9.32
N ARG A 221 -11.91 22.44 -9.68
CA ARG A 221 -11.19 22.46 -10.97
C ARG A 221 -12.11 22.29 -12.19
N GLN A 222 -13.24 21.60 -12.01
CA GLN A 222 -14.24 21.44 -13.08
C GLN A 222 -15.21 22.64 -13.17
N GLY A 223 -15.00 23.71 -12.39
CA GLY A 223 -15.90 24.86 -12.33
C GLY A 223 -17.23 24.58 -11.62
N ARG A 224 -17.35 23.45 -10.92
CA ARG A 224 -18.52 23.03 -10.16
C ARG A 224 -18.45 23.57 -8.72
N SER A 225 -18.24 24.88 -8.58
CA SER A 225 -17.98 25.53 -7.29
C SER A 225 -19.12 25.37 -6.28
N LYS A 226 -20.39 25.31 -6.74
CA LYS A 226 -21.54 25.06 -5.86
C LYS A 226 -21.45 23.69 -5.18
N GLU A 227 -21.20 22.65 -5.96
CA GLU A 227 -21.07 21.29 -5.42
C GLU A 227 -19.82 21.14 -4.55
N ALA A 228 -18.72 21.82 -4.91
CA ALA A 228 -17.53 21.86 -4.06
C ALA A 228 -17.82 22.51 -2.70
N ALA A 229 -18.59 23.61 -2.67
CA ALA A 229 -19.01 24.29 -1.44
C ALA A 229 -19.92 23.40 -0.55
N GLU A 230 -20.85 22.65 -1.15
CA GLU A 230 -21.69 21.68 -0.45
C GLU A 230 -20.83 20.58 0.22
N VAL A 231 -19.87 20.04 -0.54
CA VAL A 231 -18.93 19.03 -0.02
C VAL A 231 -18.05 19.60 1.10
N LEU A 232 -17.51 20.80 0.93
CA LEU A 232 -16.71 21.47 1.97
C LEU A 232 -17.53 21.75 3.22
N THR A 233 -18.82 22.12 3.06
CA THR A 233 -19.76 22.27 4.17
C THR A 233 -19.95 20.93 4.92
N GLU A 234 -20.12 19.80 4.21
CA GLU A 234 -20.22 18.47 4.83
C GLU A 234 -18.93 18.09 5.56
N ILE A 235 -17.76 18.34 4.95
CA ILE A 235 -16.45 18.00 5.50
C ILE A 235 -16.15 18.82 6.76
N THR A 236 -16.32 20.14 6.69
CA THR A 236 -15.96 21.07 7.77
C THR A 236 -17.02 21.19 8.85
N GLY A 237 -18.29 20.89 8.51
CA GLY A 237 -19.44 21.12 9.37
C GLY A 237 -19.81 22.61 9.54
N ARG A 238 -19.33 23.48 8.65
CA ARG A 238 -19.59 24.93 8.62
C ARG A 238 -20.10 25.32 7.23
N PRO A 239 -21.02 26.27 7.13
CA PRO A 239 -21.46 26.79 5.84
C PRO A 239 -20.26 27.34 5.04
N VAL A 240 -20.12 26.93 3.79
CA VAL A 240 -19.13 27.40 2.83
C VAL A 240 -19.86 27.83 1.57
N GLU A 241 -19.60 29.07 1.14
CA GLU A 241 -20.20 29.60 -0.09
C GLU A 241 -19.29 29.38 -1.30
N PRO A 242 -19.81 29.28 -2.51
CA PRO A 242 -19.01 29.09 -3.72
C PRO A 242 -18.00 30.22 -4.01
N THR A 243 -18.20 31.38 -3.42
CA THR A 243 -17.34 32.58 -3.51
C THR A 243 -16.21 32.58 -2.49
N ASP A 244 -16.21 31.66 -1.53
CA ASP A 244 -15.23 31.62 -0.43
C ASP A 244 -13.87 31.04 -0.84
N PHE A 245 -13.78 30.43 -2.02
CA PHE A 245 -12.56 29.79 -2.49
C PHE A 245 -12.41 29.80 -4.01
N GLU A 246 -11.18 29.72 -4.47
CA GLU A 246 -10.82 29.52 -5.87
C GLU A 246 -10.31 28.09 -6.12
N ALA A 247 -10.34 27.67 -7.38
CA ALA A 247 -9.77 26.39 -7.78
C ALA A 247 -8.23 26.44 -7.59
N PRO A 248 -7.63 25.45 -6.93
CA PRO A 248 -6.19 25.44 -6.74
C PRO A 248 -5.45 25.31 -8.07
N GLU A 249 -4.41 26.12 -8.26
CA GLU A 249 -3.50 25.98 -9.39
C GLU A 249 -2.70 24.67 -9.28
N GLU A 250 -2.58 23.94 -10.40
CA GLU A 250 -1.68 22.79 -10.44
C GLU A 250 -0.24 23.27 -10.58
N PRO A 251 0.64 22.94 -9.62
CA PRO A 251 2.06 23.20 -9.81
C PRO A 251 2.55 22.34 -10.99
N ARG A 252 3.03 23.01 -12.05
CA ARG A 252 3.67 22.33 -13.18
C ARG A 252 4.99 21.72 -12.70
N SER A 253 5.00 20.40 -12.51
CA SER A 253 6.19 19.65 -12.13
C SER A 253 6.56 18.66 -13.24
N SER A 254 7.86 18.53 -13.50
CA SER A 254 8.37 17.55 -14.47
C SER A 254 9.12 16.45 -13.73
N MET A 255 8.79 15.18 -14.01
CA MET A 255 9.55 14.03 -13.49
C MET A 255 11.04 14.08 -13.86
N ARG A 256 11.40 14.76 -14.96
CA ARG A 256 12.81 14.94 -15.38
C ARG A 256 13.61 15.76 -14.37
N GLU A 257 12.98 16.68 -13.64
CA GLU A 257 13.63 17.49 -12.62
C GLU A 257 14.15 16.66 -11.43
N LEU A 258 13.54 15.51 -11.15
CA LEU A 258 13.99 14.58 -10.11
C LEU A 258 15.36 13.95 -10.42
N PHE A 259 15.71 13.88 -11.69
CA PHE A 259 17.01 13.36 -12.17
C PHE A 259 18.03 14.45 -12.50
N ALA A 260 17.69 15.73 -12.30
CA ALA A 260 18.66 16.82 -12.36
C ALA A 260 19.76 16.60 -11.31
N GLU A 261 20.99 17.08 -11.59
CA GLU A 261 22.18 16.86 -10.72
C GLU A 261 21.94 17.12 -9.25
N ARG A 262 21.18 18.17 -8.92
CA ARG A 262 20.84 18.57 -7.55
C ARG A 262 19.97 17.56 -6.80
N LEU A 263 19.07 16.82 -7.46
CA LEU A 263 18.12 15.90 -6.86
C LEU A 263 18.45 14.42 -7.10
N ARG A 264 19.28 14.11 -8.09
CA ARG A 264 19.69 12.75 -8.44
C ARG A 264 20.27 11.99 -7.24
N GLY A 265 21.11 12.67 -6.43
CA GLY A 265 21.69 12.10 -5.21
C GLY A 265 20.67 11.75 -4.12
N ARG A 266 19.41 12.25 -4.22
CA ARG A 266 18.30 11.90 -3.33
C ARG A 266 17.40 10.87 -3.98
N ALA A 267 17.07 11.04 -5.26
CA ALA A 267 16.12 10.21 -5.98
C ALA A 267 16.61 8.75 -6.15
N VAL A 268 17.87 8.54 -6.54
CA VAL A 268 18.41 7.20 -6.78
C VAL A 268 18.46 6.35 -5.50
N PRO A 269 19.05 6.80 -4.37
CA PRO A 269 19.03 6.01 -3.14
C PRO A 269 17.60 5.72 -2.65
N THR A 270 16.69 6.70 -2.75
CA THR A 270 15.30 6.51 -2.35
C THR A 270 14.61 5.46 -3.22
N ALA A 271 14.83 5.46 -4.53
CA ALA A 271 14.30 4.44 -5.43
C ALA A 271 14.83 3.03 -5.06
N LEU A 272 16.12 2.88 -4.77
CA LEU A 272 16.71 1.60 -4.33
C LEU A 272 16.10 1.12 -3.00
N ILE A 273 15.84 2.03 -2.06
CA ILE A 273 15.17 1.70 -0.79
C ILE A 273 13.73 1.21 -1.04
N TRP A 274 12.98 1.90 -1.91
CA TRP A 274 11.62 1.48 -2.28
C TRP A 274 11.60 0.12 -2.99
N MET A 275 12.59 -0.13 -3.87
CA MET A 275 12.75 -1.45 -4.52
C MET A 275 13.03 -2.53 -3.48
N ALA A 276 13.97 -2.30 -2.57
CA ALA A 276 14.32 -3.26 -1.52
C ALA A 276 13.13 -3.58 -0.61
N LEU A 277 12.36 -2.57 -0.19
CA LEU A 277 11.13 -2.74 0.59
C LEU A 277 10.09 -3.59 -0.15
N ASN A 278 9.82 -3.27 -1.40
CA ASN A 278 8.82 -3.97 -2.19
C ASN A 278 9.24 -5.43 -2.48
N VAL A 279 10.49 -5.67 -2.89
CA VAL A 279 11.00 -7.03 -3.10
C VAL A 279 10.93 -7.84 -1.81
N SER A 280 11.37 -7.27 -0.68
CA SER A 280 11.38 -8.00 0.59
C SER A 280 9.96 -8.27 1.09
N TYR A 281 9.05 -7.32 1.00
CA TYR A 281 7.68 -7.51 1.45
C TYR A 281 6.95 -8.55 0.61
N TYR A 282 6.79 -8.29 -0.69
CA TYR A 282 6.00 -9.16 -1.55
C TYR A 282 6.71 -10.49 -1.86
N GLY A 283 8.04 -10.48 -1.96
CA GLY A 283 8.83 -11.69 -2.11
C GLY A 283 8.71 -12.65 -0.93
N LEU A 284 8.58 -12.12 0.29
CA LEU A 284 8.38 -12.93 1.49
C LEU A 284 6.91 -13.28 1.72
N PHE A 285 6.03 -12.28 1.86
CA PHE A 285 4.67 -12.50 2.36
C PHE A 285 3.78 -13.28 1.40
N LEU A 286 4.03 -13.23 0.09
CA LEU A 286 3.33 -14.07 -0.89
C LEU A 286 3.81 -15.54 -0.89
N TRP A 287 5.02 -15.79 -0.41
CA TRP A 287 5.55 -17.13 -0.25
C TRP A 287 5.45 -17.67 1.17
N LEU A 288 5.16 -16.81 2.14
CA LEU A 288 5.14 -17.17 3.56
C LEU A 288 4.21 -18.37 3.87
N PRO A 289 2.96 -18.44 3.36
CA PRO A 289 2.12 -19.61 3.59
C PRO A 289 2.74 -20.91 3.08
N PHE A 290 3.40 -20.88 1.92
CA PHE A 290 4.12 -22.03 1.36
C PHE A 290 5.33 -22.41 2.25
N VAL A 291 6.13 -21.43 2.66
CA VAL A 291 7.32 -21.68 3.51
C VAL A 291 6.91 -22.32 4.83
N LEU A 292 5.87 -21.80 5.47
CA LEU A 292 5.37 -22.33 6.75
C LEU A 292 4.76 -23.72 6.61
N GLN A 293 4.08 -24.02 5.49
CA GLN A 293 3.53 -25.36 5.22
C GLN A 293 4.61 -26.40 4.86
N ALA A 294 5.68 -25.95 4.20
CA ALA A 294 6.80 -26.81 3.83
C ALA A 294 7.67 -27.19 5.02
N GLU A 295 7.73 -26.34 6.04
CA GLU A 295 8.48 -26.60 7.27
C GLU A 295 7.71 -27.58 8.18
N LYS A 296 8.23 -28.81 8.27
CA LYS A 296 7.60 -29.87 9.05
C LYS A 296 8.36 -30.23 10.32
N SER A 297 9.51 -29.60 10.52
CA SER A 297 10.37 -29.87 11.70
C SER A 297 9.79 -29.31 12.99
N PHE A 298 8.93 -28.28 12.86
CA PHE A 298 8.29 -27.61 14.00
C PHE A 298 6.78 -27.93 14.03
N HIS A 299 6.26 -28.20 15.23
CA HIS A 299 4.87 -28.60 15.46
C HIS A 299 3.97 -27.40 15.73
N VAL A 300 4.10 -26.33 14.95
CA VAL A 300 3.33 -25.10 15.13
C VAL A 300 2.29 -24.93 14.00
N ASP A 301 1.09 -24.55 14.37
CA ASP A 301 0.02 -24.28 13.42
C ASP A 301 0.36 -23.12 12.51
N VAL A 302 0.24 -23.35 11.20
CA VAL A 302 0.59 -22.38 10.13
C VAL A 302 -0.25 -21.11 10.24
N TYR A 303 -1.54 -21.25 10.55
CA TYR A 303 -2.43 -20.08 10.66
C TYR A 303 -2.13 -19.24 11.90
N LEU A 304 -1.68 -19.90 12.99
CA LEU A 304 -1.19 -19.21 14.18
C LEU A 304 0.07 -18.40 13.85
N LEU A 305 1.02 -18.97 13.11
CA LEU A 305 2.25 -18.27 12.71
C LEU A 305 1.94 -17.09 11.77
N LEU A 306 1.05 -17.26 10.83
CA LEU A 306 0.59 -16.18 9.94
C LEU A 306 -0.13 -15.06 10.72
N THR A 307 -0.94 -15.44 11.70
CA THR A 307 -1.59 -14.48 12.61
C THR A 307 -0.57 -13.72 13.44
N LEU A 308 0.42 -14.42 14.01
CA LEU A 308 1.50 -13.79 14.77
C LEU A 308 2.32 -12.82 13.91
N SER A 309 2.63 -13.21 12.68
CA SER A 309 3.33 -12.37 11.73
C SER A 309 2.51 -11.10 11.37
N ALA A 310 1.19 -11.21 11.21
CA ALA A 310 0.33 -10.06 10.99
C ALA A 310 0.24 -9.15 12.23
N LEU A 311 0.09 -9.74 13.42
CA LEU A 311 0.01 -8.99 14.67
C LEU A 311 1.31 -8.26 15.01
N SER A 312 2.47 -8.83 14.66
CA SER A 312 3.79 -8.20 14.88
C SER A 312 3.98 -6.89 14.11
N GLN A 313 3.23 -6.71 13.02
CA GLN A 313 3.31 -5.52 12.18
C GLN A 313 2.77 -4.27 12.90
N PHE A 314 1.76 -4.41 13.78
CA PHE A 314 1.21 -3.26 14.51
C PHE A 314 2.23 -2.60 15.45
N PRO A 315 2.88 -3.32 16.39
CA PRO A 315 3.91 -2.72 17.22
C PRO A 315 5.13 -2.26 16.42
N GLY A 316 5.46 -2.92 15.30
CA GLY A 316 6.53 -2.49 14.39
C GLY A 316 6.25 -1.09 13.82
N TYR A 317 5.03 -0.88 13.34
CA TYR A 317 4.60 0.40 12.81
C TYR A 317 4.56 1.50 13.89
N ALA A 318 4.02 1.17 15.07
CA ALA A 318 3.98 2.09 16.20
C ALA A 318 5.39 2.51 16.66
N ALA A 319 6.31 1.54 16.72
CA ALA A 319 7.71 1.80 17.05
C ALA A 319 8.39 2.69 16.00
N ALA A 320 8.11 2.46 14.71
CA ALA A 320 8.65 3.30 13.65
C ALA A 320 8.16 4.75 13.77
N ILE A 321 6.85 4.98 13.95
CA ILE A 321 6.28 6.32 14.15
C ILE A 321 6.97 7.05 15.30
N TRP A 322 7.18 6.36 16.42
CA TRP A 322 7.83 6.94 17.59
C TRP A 322 9.31 7.23 17.37
N LEU A 323 10.05 6.31 16.73
CA LEU A 323 11.48 6.45 16.47
C LEU A 323 11.80 7.51 15.41
N VAL A 324 10.98 7.64 14.37
CA VAL A 324 11.12 8.65 13.33
C VAL A 324 11.20 10.05 13.93
N GLU A 325 10.43 10.34 14.99
CA GLU A 325 10.47 11.63 15.67
C GLU A 325 11.66 11.75 16.65
N ARG A 326 12.15 10.64 17.22
CA ARG A 326 13.21 10.66 18.22
C ARG A 326 14.63 10.60 17.66
N ILE A 327 14.89 9.69 16.74
CA ILE A 327 16.24 9.46 16.19
C ILE A 327 16.40 9.91 14.75
N GLY A 328 15.28 10.29 14.08
CA GLY A 328 15.25 10.77 12.71
C GLY A 328 14.75 9.72 11.71
N ARG A 329 14.41 10.21 10.51
CA ARG A 329 13.78 9.40 9.44
C ARG A 329 14.77 8.41 8.85
N LYS A 330 15.95 8.90 8.45
CA LYS A 330 17.04 8.09 7.89
C LYS A 330 17.46 6.96 8.81
N ARG A 331 17.74 7.28 10.08
CA ARG A 331 18.28 6.30 11.04
C ARG A 331 17.24 5.22 11.35
N THR A 332 15.99 5.60 11.53
CA THR A 332 14.89 4.66 11.76
C THR A 332 14.73 3.71 10.57
N LEU A 333 14.65 4.24 9.35
CA LEU A 333 14.50 3.45 8.13
C LEU A 333 15.66 2.49 7.92
N ALA A 334 16.91 2.97 8.08
CA ALA A 334 18.11 2.15 7.95
C ALA A 334 18.13 1.01 9.00
N ALA A 335 17.85 1.33 10.27
CA ALA A 335 17.82 0.34 11.34
C ALA A 335 16.76 -0.74 11.12
N PHE A 336 15.53 -0.35 10.73
CA PHE A 336 14.45 -1.30 10.49
C PHE A 336 14.74 -2.23 9.31
N LEU A 337 15.30 -1.71 8.23
CA LEU A 337 15.67 -2.52 7.07
C LEU A 337 16.83 -3.47 7.37
N VAL A 338 17.87 -3.02 8.08
CA VAL A 338 19.00 -3.90 8.46
C VAL A 338 18.54 -4.98 9.44
N LEU A 339 17.84 -4.60 10.52
CA LEU A 339 17.34 -5.54 11.52
C LEU A 339 16.30 -6.50 10.96
N GLY A 340 15.47 -6.02 10.02
CA GLY A 340 14.54 -6.85 9.28
C GLY A 340 15.25 -7.89 8.41
N GLY A 341 16.32 -7.48 7.71
CA GLY A 341 17.19 -8.42 6.97
C GLY A 341 17.86 -9.45 7.87
N VAL A 342 18.39 -9.04 9.03
CA VAL A 342 18.95 -9.96 10.03
C VAL A 342 17.88 -10.94 10.53
N SER A 343 16.66 -10.46 10.83
CA SER A 343 15.55 -11.30 11.27
C SER A 343 15.11 -12.28 10.18
N ALA A 344 15.08 -11.84 8.90
CA ALA A 344 14.74 -12.70 7.78
C ALA A 344 15.79 -13.80 7.57
N TYR A 345 17.07 -13.48 7.76
CA TYR A 345 18.13 -14.49 7.75
C TYR A 345 18.03 -15.47 8.93
N ALA A 346 17.79 -14.96 10.14
CA ALA A 346 17.58 -15.81 11.32
C ALA A 346 16.35 -16.72 11.14
N PHE A 347 15.29 -16.25 10.49
CA PHE A 347 14.14 -17.07 10.13
C PHE A 347 14.51 -18.17 9.12
N ALA A 348 15.33 -17.85 8.11
CA ALA A 348 15.80 -18.81 7.11
C ALA A 348 16.75 -19.89 7.66
N ALA A 349 17.53 -19.56 8.69
CA ALA A 349 18.57 -20.40 9.29
C ALA A 349 18.18 -20.96 10.66
N ALA A 350 16.89 -20.89 11.04
CA ALA A 350 16.45 -21.32 12.36
C ALA A 350 16.53 -22.83 12.54
N ASP A 351 17.26 -23.25 13.58
CA ASP A 351 17.42 -24.67 13.98
C ASP A 351 16.44 -25.08 15.08
N THR A 352 15.80 -24.12 15.74
CA THR A 352 14.86 -24.34 16.84
C THR A 352 13.56 -23.60 16.62
N GLU A 353 12.48 -24.17 17.12
CA GLU A 353 11.13 -23.59 17.03
C GLU A 353 11.07 -22.17 17.64
N SER A 354 11.75 -21.97 18.77
CA SER A 354 11.78 -20.65 19.44
C SER A 354 12.46 -19.59 18.57
N VAL A 355 13.58 -19.91 17.92
CA VAL A 355 14.27 -18.99 16.99
C VAL A 355 13.39 -18.72 15.77
N TYR A 356 12.75 -19.75 15.22
CA TYR A 356 11.86 -19.66 14.07
C TYR A 356 10.69 -18.69 14.33
N ILE A 357 9.98 -18.88 15.43
CA ILE A 357 8.83 -18.03 15.81
C ILE A 357 9.28 -16.59 16.12
N THR A 358 10.38 -16.46 16.89
CA THR A 358 10.89 -15.13 17.28
C THR A 358 11.38 -14.36 16.06
N ALA A 359 12.11 -15.00 15.17
CA ALA A 359 12.59 -14.39 13.94
C ALA A 359 11.42 -13.99 13.02
N LEU A 360 10.40 -14.83 12.85
CA LEU A 360 9.20 -14.53 12.09
C LEU A 360 8.47 -13.28 12.65
N PHE A 361 8.33 -13.19 13.98
CA PHE A 361 7.77 -12.01 14.64
C PHE A 361 8.54 -10.74 14.26
N PHE A 362 9.87 -10.77 14.38
CA PHE A 362 10.71 -9.60 14.10
C PHE A 362 10.80 -9.28 12.61
N VAL A 363 10.67 -10.24 11.70
CA VAL A 363 10.53 -9.98 10.26
C VAL A 363 9.29 -9.13 10.01
N GLY A 364 8.12 -9.51 10.54
CA GLY A 364 6.89 -8.72 10.39
C GLY A 364 7.02 -7.34 11.03
N PHE A 365 7.55 -7.28 12.25
CA PHE A 365 7.78 -6.05 13.00
C PHE A 365 8.65 -5.04 12.25
N PHE A 366 9.83 -5.45 11.80
CA PHE A 366 10.77 -4.54 11.14
C PHE A 366 10.36 -4.21 9.71
N ASN A 367 9.78 -5.17 8.98
CA ASN A 367 9.40 -4.93 7.59
C ASN A 367 8.30 -3.86 7.51
N LEU A 368 7.19 -4.00 8.24
CA LEU A 368 6.14 -2.98 8.19
C LEU A 368 6.53 -1.68 8.91
N GLY A 369 7.36 -1.77 9.95
CA GLY A 369 7.94 -0.57 10.55
C GLY A 369 8.79 0.23 9.56
N ALA A 370 9.51 -0.42 8.65
CA ALA A 370 10.24 0.27 7.57
C ALA A 370 9.28 0.99 6.60
N TRP A 371 8.10 0.40 6.30
CA TRP A 371 7.05 1.10 5.55
C TRP A 371 6.58 2.36 6.28
N GLY A 372 6.35 2.30 7.59
CA GLY A 372 6.01 3.46 8.42
C GLY A 372 7.05 4.58 8.39
N ALA A 373 8.33 4.25 8.19
CA ALA A 373 9.43 5.21 8.12
C ALA A 373 9.66 5.77 6.70
N VAL A 374 9.46 4.97 5.64
CA VAL A 374 9.76 5.40 4.26
C VAL A 374 8.83 6.47 3.73
N TYR A 375 7.55 6.46 4.15
CA TYR A 375 6.59 7.47 3.71
C TYR A 375 6.96 8.88 4.15
N PRO A 376 7.14 9.19 5.45
CA PRO A 376 7.57 10.52 5.88
C PRO A 376 8.96 10.87 5.35
N TYR A 377 9.90 9.91 5.29
CA TYR A 377 11.21 10.11 4.69
C TYR A 377 11.11 10.62 3.25
N THR A 378 10.31 9.94 2.41
CA THR A 378 10.14 10.33 1.00
C THR A 378 9.45 11.68 0.86
N ALA A 379 8.42 11.95 1.69
CA ALA A 379 7.67 13.20 1.65
C ALA A 379 8.50 14.43 2.00
N GLU A 380 9.45 14.29 2.94
CA GLU A 380 10.31 15.39 3.42
C GLU A 380 11.56 15.60 2.56
N LEU A 381 11.96 14.57 1.79
CA LEU A 381 13.21 14.60 1.02
C LEU A 381 13.15 15.48 -0.22
N PHE A 382 11.95 15.69 -0.79
CA PHE A 382 11.74 16.41 -2.03
C PHE A 382 10.99 17.72 -1.81
N PRO A 383 11.30 18.78 -2.60
CA PRO A 383 10.59 20.04 -2.57
C PRO A 383 9.08 19.87 -2.74
N THR A 384 8.27 20.71 -2.11
CA THR A 384 6.81 20.62 -2.10
C THR A 384 6.22 20.50 -3.50
N ARG A 385 6.71 21.25 -4.48
CA ARG A 385 6.25 21.23 -5.88
C ARG A 385 6.53 19.90 -6.61
N LEU A 386 7.55 19.14 -6.18
CA LEU A 386 7.95 17.86 -6.80
C LEU A 386 7.54 16.65 -5.98
N ARG A 387 7.00 16.84 -4.78
CA ARG A 387 6.70 15.77 -3.82
C ARG A 387 5.79 14.68 -4.40
N SER A 388 4.69 15.07 -5.03
CA SER A 388 3.75 14.12 -5.63
C SER A 388 4.39 13.34 -6.78
N SER A 389 5.19 14.01 -7.63
CA SER A 389 5.93 13.36 -8.72
C SER A 389 7.00 12.40 -8.20
N ALA A 390 7.69 12.76 -7.12
CA ALA A 390 8.67 11.91 -6.46
C ALA A 390 8.01 10.66 -5.86
N PHE A 391 6.91 10.84 -5.12
CA PHE A 391 6.13 9.71 -4.59
C PHE A 391 5.66 8.77 -5.70
N GLY A 392 5.06 9.31 -6.76
CA GLY A 392 4.59 8.50 -7.90
C GLY A 392 5.71 7.72 -8.57
N LEU A 393 6.91 8.32 -8.70
CA LEU A 393 8.09 7.63 -9.25
C LEU A 393 8.55 6.50 -8.31
N MET A 394 8.69 6.78 -7.01
CA MET A 394 9.16 5.80 -6.02
C MET A 394 8.19 4.62 -5.92
N GLU A 395 6.89 4.90 -5.84
CA GLU A 395 5.85 3.89 -5.85
C GLU A 395 5.85 3.05 -7.13
N GLY A 396 6.00 3.68 -8.31
CA GLY A 396 6.07 2.98 -9.59
C GLY A 396 7.28 2.05 -9.69
N VAL A 397 8.46 2.53 -9.31
CA VAL A 397 9.71 1.73 -9.29
C VAL A 397 9.60 0.61 -8.24
N GLY A 398 9.04 0.91 -7.06
CA GLY A 398 8.77 -0.08 -6.02
C GLY A 398 7.85 -1.18 -6.52
N LYS A 399 6.72 -0.86 -7.16
CA LYS A 399 5.79 -1.85 -7.73
C LYS A 399 6.41 -2.70 -8.83
N ALA A 400 7.24 -2.10 -9.69
CA ALA A 400 7.98 -2.87 -10.68
C ALA A 400 8.92 -3.91 -10.01
N ALA A 401 9.57 -3.53 -8.91
CA ALA A 401 10.40 -4.43 -8.12
C ALA A 401 9.57 -5.48 -7.35
N ALA A 402 8.38 -5.12 -6.88
CA ALA A 402 7.44 -6.05 -6.24
C ALA A 402 7.07 -7.24 -7.13
N ILE A 403 6.94 -7.02 -8.44
CA ILE A 403 6.67 -8.09 -9.43
C ILE A 403 7.83 -9.08 -9.47
N ALA A 404 9.06 -8.58 -9.39
CA ALA A 404 10.26 -9.42 -9.46
C ALA A 404 10.47 -10.28 -8.18
N GLY A 405 10.07 -9.78 -7.01
CA GLY A 405 10.30 -10.45 -5.73
C GLY A 405 9.82 -11.91 -5.69
N PRO A 406 8.53 -12.19 -5.86
CA PRO A 406 8.00 -13.56 -5.83
C PRO A 406 8.54 -14.45 -6.95
N TYR A 407 8.79 -13.87 -8.12
CA TYR A 407 9.36 -14.59 -9.26
C TYR A 407 10.80 -15.03 -8.98
N ILE A 408 11.66 -14.15 -8.44
CA ILE A 408 13.04 -14.48 -8.08
C ILE A 408 13.06 -15.51 -6.96
N PHE A 409 12.19 -15.38 -5.96
CA PHE A 409 12.05 -16.35 -4.88
C PHE A 409 11.80 -17.76 -5.43
N GLY A 410 10.83 -17.90 -6.33
CA GLY A 410 10.48 -19.18 -6.95
C GLY A 410 11.62 -19.78 -7.78
N ASN A 411 12.30 -18.95 -8.60
CA ASN A 411 13.47 -19.41 -9.39
C ASN A 411 14.63 -19.90 -8.50
N LEU A 412 14.92 -19.18 -7.41
CA LEU A 412 15.97 -19.59 -6.47
C LEU A 412 15.61 -20.90 -5.78
N LYS A 413 14.35 -21.06 -5.37
CA LYS A 413 13.85 -22.30 -4.79
C LYS A 413 14.06 -23.48 -5.73
N ASP A 414 13.72 -23.33 -7.03
CA ASP A 414 13.89 -24.40 -8.03
C ASP A 414 15.36 -24.69 -8.31
N ALA A 415 16.18 -23.65 -8.46
CA ALA A 415 17.61 -23.79 -8.76
C ALA A 415 18.40 -24.45 -7.60
N THR A 416 17.99 -24.21 -6.36
CA THR A 416 18.73 -24.67 -5.17
C THR A 416 18.06 -25.86 -4.46
N GLY A 417 16.83 -26.17 -4.79
CA GLY A 417 16.00 -27.15 -4.08
C GLY A 417 15.63 -26.73 -2.65
N SER A 418 15.86 -25.47 -2.25
CA SER A 418 15.70 -25.02 -0.86
C SER A 418 15.08 -23.63 -0.78
N THR A 419 14.13 -23.44 0.14
CA THR A 419 13.54 -22.15 0.49
C THR A 419 14.52 -21.25 1.26
N THR A 420 15.53 -21.83 1.93
CA THR A 420 16.54 -21.09 2.69
C THR A 420 17.30 -20.08 1.85
N TRP A 421 17.70 -20.46 0.63
CA TRP A 421 18.39 -19.54 -0.28
C TRP A 421 17.49 -18.41 -0.77
N SER A 422 16.20 -18.69 -1.01
CA SER A 422 15.21 -17.68 -1.39
C SER A 422 14.97 -16.69 -0.24
N LEU A 423 14.87 -17.15 0.98
CA LEU A 423 14.74 -16.32 2.18
C LEU A 423 16.02 -15.51 2.44
N THR A 424 17.20 -16.12 2.24
CA THR A 424 18.50 -15.43 2.35
C THR A 424 18.62 -14.29 1.32
N PHE A 425 18.15 -14.51 0.09
CA PHE A 425 18.07 -13.44 -0.90
C PHE A 425 17.21 -12.27 -0.42
N ILE A 426 16.01 -12.54 0.14
CA ILE A 426 15.14 -11.52 0.71
C ILE A 426 15.84 -10.76 1.84
N ALA A 427 16.55 -11.49 2.72
CA ALA A 427 17.32 -10.91 3.82
C ALA A 427 18.42 -9.97 3.32
N ILE A 428 19.17 -10.39 2.31
CA ILE A 428 20.22 -9.56 1.67
C ILE A 428 19.64 -8.31 1.05
N VAL A 429 18.57 -8.43 0.26
CA VAL A 429 17.92 -7.28 -0.41
C VAL A 429 17.42 -6.27 0.63
N MET A 430 16.78 -6.74 1.70
CA MET A 430 16.28 -5.88 2.75
C MET A 430 17.41 -5.17 3.49
N ALA A 431 18.45 -5.89 3.90
CA ALA A 431 19.64 -5.33 4.55
C ALA A 431 20.38 -4.34 3.64
N ALA A 432 20.52 -4.66 2.35
CA ALA A 432 21.13 -3.76 1.36
C ALA A 432 20.35 -2.43 1.23
N GLY A 433 19.01 -2.47 1.22
CA GLY A 433 18.19 -1.27 1.30
C GLY A 433 18.49 -0.42 2.53
N GLY A 434 18.69 -1.07 3.69
CA GLY A 434 19.09 -0.41 4.93
C GLY A 434 20.49 0.21 4.87
N VAL A 435 21.44 -0.49 4.27
CA VAL A 435 22.81 0.04 4.03
C VAL A 435 22.76 1.24 3.08
N VAL A 436 21.98 1.16 2.00
CA VAL A 436 21.75 2.30 1.10
C VAL A 436 21.18 3.50 1.86
N ALA A 437 20.17 3.28 2.71
CA ALA A 437 19.61 4.33 3.55
C ALA A 437 20.65 4.92 4.50
N ALA A 438 21.47 4.09 5.13
CA ALA A 438 22.52 4.52 6.07
C ALA A 438 23.63 5.34 5.41
N LEU A 439 24.11 4.90 4.25
CA LEU A 439 25.27 5.52 3.57
C LEU A 439 24.89 6.71 2.70
N PHE A 440 23.83 6.56 1.92
CA PHE A 440 23.45 7.53 0.87
C PHE A 440 22.18 8.31 1.20
N GLY A 441 21.41 7.90 2.20
CA GLY A 441 20.23 8.64 2.66
C GLY A 441 20.63 9.98 3.29
N ARG A 442 19.73 10.96 3.20
CA ARG A 442 19.87 12.24 3.90
C ARG A 442 18.91 12.28 5.10
N GLU A 443 19.38 12.77 6.25
CA GLU A 443 18.49 12.98 7.40
C GLU A 443 17.62 14.23 7.15
N THR A 444 16.31 14.10 7.36
CA THR A 444 15.35 15.19 7.11
C THR A 444 14.78 15.79 8.40
N ARG A 445 15.11 15.20 9.55
CA ARG A 445 14.61 15.65 10.85
C ARG A 445 15.03 17.09 11.14
N GLY A 446 14.03 17.97 11.35
CA GLY A 446 14.25 19.37 11.69
C GLY A 446 14.65 20.27 10.51
N GLU A 447 14.68 19.72 9.27
CA GLU A 447 14.82 20.56 8.08
C GLU A 447 13.47 21.20 7.73
N ALA A 448 13.48 22.50 7.41
CA ALA A 448 12.29 23.16 6.90
C ALA A 448 11.89 22.57 5.55
N LEU A 449 10.62 22.30 5.36
CA LEU A 449 10.08 21.87 4.06
C LEU A 449 10.24 23.03 3.06
N THR A 450 11.09 22.87 2.04
CA THR A 450 11.35 23.87 0.99
C THR A 450 10.49 23.63 -0.23
#